data_e0b5a626bb51210e5e97a913e76893e9
#
_entry.id   e0b5a626bb51210e5e97a913e76893e9
#
_cell.length_a   1.000
_cell.length_b   1.000
_cell.length_c   1.000
_cell.angle_alpha   90.00
_cell.angle_beta   90.00
_cell.angle_gamma   90.00
#
_symmetry.space_group_name_H-M   'P 1'
#
loop_
_entity.id
_entity.type
_entity.pdbx_description
1 polymer ?
#
loop_
_entity_poly.entity_id
_entity_poly.type
_entity_poly.pdbx_seq_one_letter_code
_entity_poly.pdbx_strand_id
1 'polypeptide(L)'
;MTTPGPMEAAAMAGARWPVSVKGVLGWDGRIVVLRNHRGEWELPGGRLESADKSPQDALRREINEEIGLDAEIGPLVDSWIYDVEGKLVLILTYACEAPQPEALSHSDEHTDVRLVTPAELADAPIPSGYLSSVETALAGC
;
A
#
# COMPACT_ATOMS: atom_id res chain seq x y z
N MET A 1 -5.67 -18.53 31.44
CA MET A 1 -5.93 -18.58 29.99
C MET A 1 -7.00 -19.62 29.73
N THR A 2 -8.12 -19.23 29.16
CA THR A 2 -9.20 -20.18 28.84
C THR A 2 -8.96 -20.80 27.48
N THR A 3 -9.20 -22.12 27.38
CA THR A 3 -9.14 -22.82 26.10
C THR A 3 -10.40 -22.44 25.30
N PRO A 4 -10.26 -22.03 24.02
CA PRO A 4 -11.42 -21.70 23.19
C PRO A 4 -12.29 -22.96 22.97
N GLY A 5 -13.61 -22.77 22.88
CA GLY A 5 -14.54 -23.84 22.54
C GLY A 5 -14.34 -24.32 21.09
N PRO A 6 -14.96 -25.46 20.73
CA PRO A 6 -14.79 -26.01 19.36
C PRO A 6 -15.19 -25.06 18.24
N MET A 7 -16.26 -24.26 18.42
CA MET A 7 -16.69 -23.31 17.42
C MET A 7 -15.74 -22.11 17.32
N GLU A 8 -15.23 -21.65 18.44
CA GLU A 8 -14.24 -20.55 18.47
C GLU A 8 -12.92 -21.00 17.85
N ALA A 9 -12.46 -22.21 18.16
CA ALA A 9 -11.24 -22.77 17.59
C ALA A 9 -11.36 -22.92 16.07
N ALA A 10 -12.51 -23.40 15.58
CA ALA A 10 -12.75 -23.54 14.15
C ALA A 10 -12.80 -22.18 13.44
N ALA A 11 -13.45 -21.20 14.05
CA ALA A 11 -13.51 -19.83 13.51
C ALA A 11 -12.12 -19.20 13.46
N MET A 12 -11.32 -19.34 14.53
CA MET A 12 -9.95 -18.83 14.59
C MET A 12 -9.05 -19.50 13.57
N ALA A 13 -9.15 -20.83 13.43
CA ALA A 13 -8.35 -21.57 12.45
C ALA A 13 -8.70 -21.23 11.00
N GLY A 14 -9.97 -20.84 10.75
CA GLY A 14 -10.43 -20.41 9.43
C GLY A 14 -10.31 -18.93 9.17
N ALA A 15 -10.04 -18.12 10.22
CA ALA A 15 -9.97 -16.67 10.09
C ALA A 15 -8.71 -16.27 9.34
N ARG A 16 -8.89 -15.61 8.19
CA ARG A 16 -7.79 -15.10 7.37
C ARG A 16 -8.12 -13.68 6.92
N TRP A 17 -7.18 -12.80 7.13
CA TRP A 17 -7.31 -11.42 6.69
C TRP A 17 -6.40 -11.18 5.51
N PRO A 18 -6.95 -10.74 4.37
CA PRO A 18 -6.10 -10.22 3.30
C PRO A 18 -5.31 -9.02 3.80
N VAL A 19 -4.02 -9.02 3.52
CA VAL A 19 -3.12 -7.94 3.90
C VAL A 19 -2.51 -7.37 2.63
N SER A 20 -2.58 -6.05 2.46
CA SER A 20 -1.88 -5.34 1.41
C SER A 20 -0.83 -4.42 2.04
N VAL A 21 0.32 -4.37 1.41
CA VAL A 21 1.42 -3.50 1.81
C VAL A 21 1.52 -2.37 0.80
N LYS A 22 1.65 -1.14 1.29
CA LYS A 22 1.68 0.07 0.45
C LYS A 22 2.86 0.95 0.87
N GLY A 23 3.43 1.67 -0.10
CA GLY A 23 4.56 2.54 0.13
C GLY A 23 4.25 4.01 -0.19
N VAL A 24 4.72 4.90 0.69
CA VAL A 24 4.78 6.33 0.39
C VAL A 24 6.19 6.61 -0.11
N LEU A 25 6.30 6.85 -1.40
CA LEU A 25 7.55 7.05 -2.11
C LEU A 25 7.45 8.33 -2.93
N GLY A 26 8.43 9.20 -2.81
CA GLY A 26 8.37 10.44 -3.56
C GLY A 26 9.65 11.26 -3.53
N TRP A 27 9.59 12.40 -4.20
CA TRP A 27 10.70 13.33 -4.37
C TRP A 27 10.16 14.76 -4.42
N ASP A 28 10.86 15.67 -3.78
CA ASP A 28 10.55 17.10 -3.82
C ASP A 28 9.09 17.45 -3.43
N GLY A 29 8.58 16.78 -2.38
CA GLY A 29 7.23 17.02 -1.87
C GLY A 29 6.12 16.39 -2.71
N ARG A 30 6.46 15.58 -3.69
CA ARG A 30 5.50 14.86 -4.53
C ARG A 30 5.64 13.37 -4.30
N ILE A 31 4.56 12.65 -4.37
CA ILE A 31 4.52 11.20 -4.14
C ILE A 31 4.05 10.45 -5.39
N VAL A 32 4.48 9.19 -5.48
CA VAL A 32 4.08 8.30 -6.55
C VAL A 32 2.69 7.74 -6.26
N VAL A 33 1.79 7.88 -7.21
CA VAL A 33 0.48 7.24 -7.18
C VAL A 33 0.23 6.51 -8.49
N LEU A 34 -0.56 5.46 -8.42
CA LEU A 34 -0.91 4.61 -9.54
C LEU A 34 -2.42 4.61 -9.71
N ARG A 35 -2.89 4.61 -10.95
CA ARG A 35 -4.32 4.53 -11.24
C ARG A 35 -4.69 3.09 -11.56
N ASN A 36 -5.67 2.55 -10.85
CA ASN A 36 -6.17 1.20 -11.10
C ASN A 36 -7.21 1.20 -12.23
N HIS A 37 -7.63 0.00 -12.65
CA HIS A 37 -8.59 -0.16 -13.74
C HIS A 37 -10.01 0.32 -13.40
N ARG A 38 -10.30 0.60 -12.12
CA ARG A 38 -11.54 1.22 -11.69
C ARG A 38 -11.51 2.75 -11.78
N GLY A 39 -10.36 3.32 -12.15
CA GLY A 39 -10.19 4.76 -12.24
C GLY A 39 -9.84 5.45 -10.92
N GLU A 40 -9.54 4.70 -9.89
CA GLU A 40 -9.11 5.23 -8.60
C GLU A 40 -7.58 5.28 -8.50
N TRP A 41 -7.09 6.28 -7.77
CA TRP A 41 -5.67 6.39 -7.45
C TRP A 41 -5.35 5.62 -6.18
N GLU A 42 -4.17 5.04 -6.14
CA GLU A 42 -3.69 4.28 -4.99
C GLU A 42 -2.18 4.39 -4.84
N LEU A 43 -1.67 4.00 -3.70
CA LEU A 43 -0.22 3.93 -3.47
C LEU A 43 0.34 2.65 -4.12
N PRO A 44 1.63 2.66 -4.50
CA PRO A 44 2.28 1.44 -4.97
C PRO A 44 2.33 0.38 -3.88
N GLY A 45 2.17 -0.86 -4.28
CA GLY A 45 2.16 -2.01 -3.40
C GLY A 45 1.10 -3.03 -3.82
N GLY A 46 0.90 -4.06 -3.01
CA GLY A 46 -0.03 -5.11 -3.33
C GLY A 46 -0.19 -6.11 -2.20
N ARG A 47 -0.77 -7.24 -2.53
CA ARG A 47 -1.09 -8.28 -1.55
C ARG A 47 0.15 -9.00 -1.04
N LEU A 48 0.14 -9.26 0.25
CA LEU A 48 1.09 -10.17 0.87
C LEU A 48 0.82 -11.59 0.36
N GLU A 49 1.87 -12.26 -0.09
CA GLU A 49 1.82 -13.62 -0.60
C GLU A 49 2.51 -14.57 0.37
N SER A 50 2.14 -15.86 0.31
CA SER A 50 2.68 -16.87 1.23
C SER A 50 4.19 -17.08 1.10
N ALA A 51 4.79 -16.75 -0.04
CA ALA A 51 6.23 -16.85 -0.26
C ALA A 51 7.00 -15.66 0.30
N ASP A 52 6.33 -14.57 0.65
CA ASP A 52 6.98 -13.39 1.21
C ASP A 52 7.45 -13.66 2.64
N LYS A 53 8.70 -13.32 2.93
CA LYS A 53 9.30 -13.56 4.25
C LYS A 53 8.92 -12.47 5.26
N SER A 54 8.54 -11.30 4.77
CA SER A 54 8.13 -10.17 5.60
C SER A 54 7.25 -9.23 4.79
N PRO A 55 6.46 -8.36 5.45
CA PRO A 55 5.72 -7.30 4.74
C PRO A 55 6.64 -6.37 3.95
N GLN A 56 7.85 -6.09 4.47
CA GLN A 56 8.82 -5.23 3.80
C GLN A 56 9.33 -5.87 2.50
N ASP A 57 9.61 -7.17 2.51
CA ASP A 57 10.04 -7.90 1.31
C ASP A 57 8.93 -7.92 0.26
N ALA A 58 7.67 -8.12 0.70
CA ALA A 58 6.51 -8.05 -0.19
C ALA A 58 6.40 -6.68 -0.86
N LEU A 59 6.56 -5.61 -0.10
CA LEU A 59 6.47 -4.25 -0.63
C LEU A 59 7.61 -3.95 -1.61
N ARG A 60 8.82 -4.36 -1.30
CA ARG A 60 9.96 -4.19 -2.21
C ARG A 60 9.70 -4.89 -3.54
N ARG A 61 9.19 -6.12 -3.48
CA ARG A 61 8.83 -6.89 -4.68
C ARG A 61 7.74 -6.20 -5.49
N GLU A 62 6.68 -5.77 -4.83
CA GLU A 62 5.55 -5.10 -5.49
C GLU A 62 5.96 -3.79 -6.16
N ILE A 63 6.76 -2.96 -5.49
CA ILE A 63 7.26 -1.70 -6.06
C ILE A 63 8.11 -1.99 -7.30
N ASN A 64 8.96 -3.00 -7.23
CA ASN A 64 9.78 -3.38 -8.39
C ASN A 64 8.92 -3.88 -9.56
N GLU A 65 7.93 -4.73 -9.28
CA GLU A 65 7.03 -5.25 -10.31
C GLU A 65 6.19 -4.14 -10.96
N GLU A 66 5.68 -3.20 -10.15
CA GLU A 66 4.75 -2.18 -10.63
C GLU A 66 5.43 -1.01 -11.33
N ILE A 67 6.53 -0.52 -10.79
CA ILE A 67 7.18 0.70 -11.28
C ILE A 67 8.68 0.56 -11.54
N GLY A 68 9.22 -0.64 -11.40
CA GLY A 68 10.61 -0.93 -11.76
C GLY A 68 11.67 -0.29 -10.87
N LEU A 69 11.31 0.13 -9.67
CA LEU A 69 12.26 0.76 -8.73
C LEU A 69 12.72 -0.22 -7.66
N ASP A 70 13.98 -0.09 -7.27
CA ASP A 70 14.55 -0.80 -6.13
C ASP A 70 14.42 0.10 -4.90
N ALA A 71 13.35 -0.08 -4.15
CA ALA A 71 13.03 0.77 -3.03
C ALA A 71 13.62 0.23 -1.73
N GLU A 72 14.09 1.16 -0.89
CA GLU A 72 14.41 0.89 0.50
C GLU A 72 13.16 1.12 1.34
N ILE A 73 12.74 0.10 2.08
CA ILE A 73 11.54 0.15 2.90
C ILE A 73 11.90 0.67 4.29
N GLY A 74 11.32 1.79 4.65
CA GLY A 74 11.50 2.43 5.94
C GLY A 74 10.43 2.01 6.97
N PRO A 75 10.13 2.88 7.94
CA PRO A 75 9.22 2.53 9.02
C PRO A 75 7.77 2.40 8.57
N LEU A 76 7.02 1.58 9.30
CA LEU A 76 5.57 1.54 9.20
C LEU A 76 5.02 2.88 9.70
N VAL A 77 4.22 3.56 8.89
CA VAL A 77 3.68 4.88 9.22
C VAL A 77 2.19 4.86 9.50
N ASP A 78 1.47 3.88 8.98
CA ASP A 78 0.03 3.79 9.19
C ASP A 78 -0.49 2.38 8.94
N SER A 79 -1.66 2.08 9.49
CA SER A 79 -2.44 0.90 9.18
C SER A 79 -3.92 1.25 9.22
N TRP A 80 -4.70 0.65 8.33
CA TRP A 80 -6.14 0.91 8.29
C TRP A 80 -6.87 -0.25 7.59
N ILE A 81 -8.17 -0.33 7.80
CA ILE A 81 -9.02 -1.34 7.19
C ILE A 81 -9.72 -0.74 5.98
N TYR A 82 -9.48 -1.31 4.82
CA TYR A 82 -10.11 -0.91 3.58
C TYR A 82 -11.27 -1.86 3.30
N ASP A 83 -12.46 -1.30 3.13
CA ASP A 83 -13.64 -2.04 2.71
C ASP A 83 -13.78 -1.90 1.19
N VAL A 84 -13.46 -2.96 0.46
CA VAL A 84 -13.58 -3.02 -0.99
C VAL A 84 -14.81 -3.86 -1.32
N GLU A 85 -15.96 -3.20 -1.49
CA GLU A 85 -17.22 -3.85 -1.84
C GLU A 85 -17.59 -4.99 -0.88
N GLY A 86 -17.48 -4.75 0.42
CA GLY A 86 -17.77 -5.73 1.47
C GLY A 86 -16.63 -6.65 1.82
N LYS A 87 -15.51 -6.58 1.11
CA LYS A 87 -14.30 -7.35 1.43
C LYS A 87 -13.34 -6.47 2.21
N LEU A 88 -13.02 -6.88 3.43
CA LEU A 88 -12.12 -6.14 4.30
C LEU A 88 -10.68 -6.53 4.06
N VAL A 89 -9.82 -5.53 3.91
CA VAL A 89 -8.38 -5.71 3.70
C VAL A 89 -7.64 -4.86 4.72
N LEU A 90 -6.66 -5.45 5.40
CA LEU A 90 -5.75 -4.68 6.25
C LEU A 90 -4.66 -4.07 5.37
N ILE A 91 -4.56 -2.75 5.40
CA ILE A 91 -3.52 -2.02 4.68
C ILE A 91 -2.41 -1.61 5.65
N LEU A 92 -1.19 -2.00 5.33
CA LEU A 92 0.02 -1.57 6.05
C LEU A 92 0.80 -0.63 5.15
N THR A 93 1.05 0.60 5.61
CA THR A 93 1.71 1.63 4.83
C THR A 93 3.07 1.97 5.43
N TYR A 94 4.11 1.95 4.58
CA TYR A 94 5.50 2.21 4.94
C TYR A 94 6.01 3.44 4.22
N ALA A 95 6.87 4.21 4.89
CA ALA A 95 7.68 5.21 4.23
C ALA A 95 8.80 4.50 3.44
N CYS A 96 9.04 4.93 2.21
CA CYS A 96 10.01 4.30 1.33
C CYS A 96 10.91 5.32 0.67
N GLU A 97 12.10 4.88 0.26
CA GLU A 97 13.06 5.70 -0.47
C GLU A 97 13.60 4.92 -1.67
N ALA A 98 13.82 5.63 -2.76
CA ALA A 98 14.51 5.12 -3.95
C ALA A 98 15.11 6.28 -4.72
N PRO A 99 16.17 6.06 -5.53
CA PRO A 99 16.64 7.09 -6.44
C PRO A 99 15.54 7.48 -7.42
N GLN A 100 15.42 8.79 -7.70
CA GLN A 100 14.41 9.27 -8.65
C GLN A 100 14.77 8.79 -10.06
N PRO A 101 13.84 8.13 -10.77
CA PRO A 101 14.08 7.69 -12.15
C PRO A 101 13.96 8.88 -13.11
N GLU A 102 14.54 8.75 -14.32
CA GLU A 102 14.37 9.77 -15.36
C GLU A 102 12.91 9.89 -15.78
N ALA A 103 12.20 8.77 -15.82
CA ALA A 103 10.77 8.73 -16.13
C ALA A 103 10.10 7.60 -15.33
N LEU A 104 8.89 7.86 -14.86
CA LEU A 104 8.09 6.82 -14.22
C LEU A 104 7.48 5.90 -15.26
N SER A 105 7.42 4.61 -14.94
CA SER A 105 6.73 3.60 -15.74
C SER A 105 5.84 2.76 -14.83
N HIS A 106 4.91 2.02 -15.42
CA HIS A 106 4.02 1.14 -14.66
C HIS A 106 3.78 -0.16 -15.42
N SER A 107 3.38 -1.20 -14.69
CA SER A 107 2.95 -2.47 -15.26
C SER A 107 1.51 -2.39 -15.77
N ASP A 108 1.05 -3.46 -16.44
CA ASP A 108 -0.31 -3.56 -16.99
C ASP A 108 -1.40 -3.70 -15.91
N GLU A 109 -1.02 -3.90 -14.66
CA GLU A 109 -1.97 -3.91 -13.53
C GLU A 109 -2.56 -2.53 -13.26
N HIS A 110 -1.92 -1.48 -13.78
CA HIS A 110 -2.34 -0.10 -13.64
C HIS A 110 -2.46 0.58 -15.00
N THR A 111 -3.21 1.68 -15.05
CA THR A 111 -3.46 2.43 -16.29
C THR A 111 -2.65 3.72 -16.37
N ASP A 112 -2.11 4.19 -15.27
CA ASP A 112 -1.30 5.41 -15.22
C ASP A 112 -0.43 5.43 -13.96
N VAL A 113 0.63 6.24 -13.99
CA VAL A 113 1.50 6.52 -12.85
C VAL A 113 1.84 8.02 -12.86
N ARG A 114 1.78 8.65 -11.69
CA ARG A 114 2.06 10.09 -11.55
C ARG A 114 2.78 10.42 -10.26
N LEU A 115 3.48 11.55 -10.30
CA LEU A 115 3.97 12.24 -9.11
C LEU A 115 3.00 13.39 -8.81
N VAL A 116 2.43 13.39 -7.62
CA VAL A 116 1.43 14.40 -7.22
C VAL A 116 1.77 14.97 -5.84
N THR A 117 1.36 16.23 -5.63
CA THR A 117 1.41 16.81 -4.29
C THR A 117 0.25 16.29 -3.45
N PRO A 118 0.33 16.33 -2.10
CA PRO A 118 -0.82 15.96 -1.27
C PRO A 118 -2.09 16.76 -1.57
N ALA A 119 -1.95 18.04 -1.94
CA ALA A 119 -3.09 18.88 -2.31
C ALA A 119 -3.78 18.39 -3.59
N GLU A 120 -3.00 18.03 -4.61
CA GLU A 120 -3.53 17.44 -5.84
C GLU A 120 -4.22 16.10 -5.57
N LEU A 121 -3.64 15.31 -4.66
CA LEU A 121 -4.18 14.00 -4.30
C LEU A 121 -5.53 14.13 -3.57
N ALA A 122 -5.69 15.15 -2.74
CA ALA A 122 -6.94 15.40 -2.00
C ALA A 122 -8.13 15.66 -2.94
N ASP A 123 -7.88 16.16 -4.14
CA ASP A 123 -8.91 16.42 -5.15
C ASP A 123 -9.12 15.27 -6.13
N ALA A 124 -8.34 14.20 -6.00
CA ALA A 124 -8.41 13.06 -6.90
C ALA A 124 -9.36 11.96 -6.37
N PRO A 125 -9.87 11.07 -7.22
CA PRO A 125 -10.63 9.91 -6.77
C PRO A 125 -9.68 8.89 -6.12
N ILE A 126 -9.45 9.04 -4.82
CA ILE A 126 -8.61 8.18 -4.01
C ILE A 126 -9.35 7.77 -2.75
N PRO A 127 -9.27 6.49 -2.33
CA PRO A 127 -9.79 6.08 -1.03
C PRO A 127 -9.17 6.91 0.11
N SER A 128 -10.01 7.39 1.03
CA SER A 128 -9.61 8.32 2.08
C SER A 128 -8.47 7.81 2.98
N GLY A 129 -8.40 6.49 3.19
CA GLY A 129 -7.34 5.88 3.99
C GLY A 129 -5.95 6.07 3.39
N TYR A 130 -5.82 6.01 2.07
CA TYR A 130 -4.55 6.28 1.40
C TYR A 130 -4.12 7.73 1.59
N LEU A 131 -5.04 8.67 1.43
CA LEU A 131 -4.75 10.08 1.64
C LEU A 131 -4.29 10.35 3.08
N SER A 132 -4.99 9.78 4.06
CA SER A 132 -4.64 9.89 5.46
C SER A 132 -3.25 9.32 5.75
N SER A 133 -2.90 8.18 5.16
CA SER A 133 -1.58 7.57 5.30
C SER A 133 -0.47 8.46 4.74
N VAL A 134 -0.71 9.09 3.59
CA VAL A 134 0.24 10.02 2.99
C VAL A 134 0.46 11.24 3.89
N GLU A 135 -0.60 11.82 4.42
CA GLU A 135 -0.52 12.96 5.33
C GLU A 135 0.28 12.59 6.59
N THR A 136 0.04 11.42 7.15
CA THR A 136 0.79 10.92 8.31
C THR A 136 2.26 10.72 8.00
N ALA A 137 2.59 10.13 6.87
CA ALA A 137 3.98 9.90 6.45
C ALA A 137 4.73 11.23 6.28
N LEU A 138 4.12 12.21 5.65
CA LEU A 138 4.75 13.51 5.39
C LEU A 138 4.85 14.37 6.65
N ALA A 139 3.93 14.26 7.58
CA ALA A 139 3.98 14.97 8.86
C ALA A 139 5.12 14.47 9.76
N GLY A 140 5.57 13.23 9.59
CA GLY A 140 6.68 12.65 10.36
C GLY A 140 8.06 12.95 9.82
N CYS A 141 8.16 13.70 8.73
CA CYS A 141 9.43 14.06 8.10
C CYS A 141 9.96 15.39 8.64
#